data_d6fa6e0f01287993789cff5db027fd05
#
_entry.id   d6fa6e0f01287993789cff5db027fd05
#
_cell.length_a   1.000
_cell.length_b   1.000
_cell.length_c   1.000
_cell.angle_alpha   90.00
_cell.angle_beta   90.00
_cell.angle_gamma   90.00
#
_symmetry.space_group_name_H-M   'P 1'
#
loop_
_entity.id
_entity.type
_entity.pdbx_description
1 polymer ?
#
loop_
_entity_poly.entity_id
_entity_poly.type
_entity_poly.pdbx_seq_one_letter_code
_entity_poly.pdbx_strand_id
1 'polypeptide(L)'
;MLRRDVISKELKYYLSNASKDTPIESFARISVMRWPIESCFEEGKQELGMGDYQLRSYLGWHHHMTLVILAHFFLVRLKLNLKDKAPMLTLPQAVLLLKASLPQPKFDLDKTVRIVNYYQERHEAARQSHRKKRLAQLGEWLE
;
A
#
# COMPACT_ATOMS: atom_id res chain seq x y z
N MET A 1 -9.40 -21.49 -21.92
CA MET A 1 -10.62 -20.70 -22.19
C MET A 1 -10.25 -19.47 -23.03
N LEU A 2 -11.09 -19.12 -24.00
CA LEU A 2 -10.97 -17.92 -24.81
C LEU A 2 -12.13 -16.98 -24.44
N ARG A 3 -11.82 -15.72 -24.08
CA ARG A 3 -12.80 -14.68 -23.81
C ARG A 3 -12.64 -13.56 -24.83
N ARG A 4 -13.73 -13.14 -25.42
CA ARG A 4 -13.79 -11.97 -26.30
C ARG A 4 -14.54 -10.84 -25.62
N ASP A 5 -13.94 -9.68 -25.51
CA ASP A 5 -14.63 -8.47 -25.09
C ASP A 5 -15.63 -8.04 -26.18
N VAL A 6 -16.86 -7.73 -25.78
CA VAL A 6 -17.94 -7.40 -26.73
C VAL A 6 -17.73 -6.02 -27.36
N ILE A 7 -17.17 -5.08 -26.61
CA ILE A 7 -16.99 -3.69 -27.03
C ILE A 7 -15.66 -3.53 -27.78
N SER A 8 -14.54 -3.85 -27.11
CA SER A 8 -13.21 -3.66 -27.67
C SER A 8 -12.81 -4.72 -28.70
N LYS A 9 -13.56 -5.83 -28.81
CA LYS A 9 -13.25 -7.02 -29.61
C LYS A 9 -11.93 -7.72 -29.22
N GLU A 10 -11.30 -7.30 -28.13
CA GLU A 10 -10.06 -7.87 -27.63
C GLU A 10 -10.26 -9.33 -27.24
N LEU A 11 -9.29 -10.18 -27.61
CA LEU A 11 -9.27 -11.61 -27.28
C LEU A 11 -8.32 -11.82 -26.11
N LYS A 12 -8.82 -12.45 -25.03
CA LYS A 12 -8.01 -12.83 -23.86
C LYS A 12 -7.99 -14.36 -23.73
N TYR A 13 -6.78 -14.90 -23.59
CA TYR A 13 -6.55 -16.34 -23.47
C TYR A 13 -6.26 -16.68 -22.00
N TYR A 14 -6.85 -17.78 -21.54
CA TYR A 14 -6.63 -18.29 -20.19
C TYR A 14 -6.29 -19.77 -20.24
N LEU A 15 -5.25 -20.18 -19.52
CA LEU A 15 -4.91 -21.56 -19.28
C LEU A 15 -5.42 -21.99 -17.91
N SER A 16 -5.83 -23.25 -17.80
CA SER A 16 -6.33 -23.82 -16.55
C SER A 16 -5.95 -25.27 -16.46
N ASN A 17 -5.69 -25.74 -15.25
CA ASN A 17 -5.51 -27.16 -14.90
C ASN A 17 -6.81 -27.81 -14.37
N ALA A 18 -7.95 -27.14 -14.51
CA ALA A 18 -9.24 -27.66 -14.09
C ALA A 18 -9.67 -28.86 -14.94
N SER A 19 -10.56 -29.69 -14.38
CA SER A 19 -11.17 -30.80 -15.10
C SER A 19 -11.92 -30.35 -16.36
N LYS A 20 -11.97 -31.20 -17.36
CA LYS A 20 -12.73 -30.97 -18.63
C LYS A 20 -14.22 -30.75 -18.40
N ASP A 21 -14.74 -31.30 -17.29
CA ASP A 21 -16.17 -31.18 -16.93
C ASP A 21 -16.50 -29.88 -16.18
N THR A 22 -15.50 -29.00 -15.97
CA THR A 22 -15.70 -27.73 -15.27
C THR A 22 -16.58 -26.80 -16.10
N PRO A 23 -17.71 -26.30 -15.54
CA PRO A 23 -18.62 -25.39 -16.24
C PRO A 23 -17.92 -24.11 -16.72
N ILE A 24 -18.27 -23.63 -17.91
CA ILE A 24 -17.67 -22.42 -18.49
C ILE A 24 -17.92 -21.17 -17.65
N GLU A 25 -19.04 -21.12 -16.92
CA GLU A 25 -19.41 -20.06 -15.99
C GLU A 25 -18.39 -19.92 -14.86
N SER A 26 -17.84 -21.06 -14.39
CA SER A 26 -16.78 -21.07 -13.37
C SER A 26 -15.50 -20.42 -13.90
N PHE A 27 -15.10 -20.72 -15.13
CA PHE A 27 -13.97 -20.05 -15.78
C PHE A 27 -14.23 -18.56 -15.99
N ALA A 28 -15.42 -18.19 -16.45
CA ALA A 28 -15.79 -16.80 -16.63
C ALA A 28 -15.70 -16.02 -15.32
N ARG A 29 -16.25 -16.57 -14.23
CA ARG A 29 -16.19 -15.99 -12.89
C ARG A 29 -14.74 -15.81 -12.41
N ILE A 30 -13.92 -16.86 -12.49
CA ILE A 30 -12.53 -16.81 -12.03
C ILE A 30 -11.71 -15.80 -12.87
N SER A 31 -11.95 -15.74 -14.17
CA SER A 31 -11.21 -14.83 -15.06
C SER A 31 -11.38 -13.33 -14.72
N VAL A 32 -12.48 -12.96 -14.07
CA VAL A 32 -12.73 -11.56 -13.64
C VAL A 32 -12.35 -11.31 -12.18
N MET A 33 -12.10 -12.34 -11.36
CA MET A 33 -11.73 -12.19 -9.95
C MET A 33 -10.33 -11.59 -9.75
N ARG A 34 -9.47 -11.66 -10.75
CA ARG A 34 -8.13 -11.09 -10.69
C ARG A 34 -8.14 -9.57 -10.61
N TRP A 35 -9.01 -8.93 -11.37
CA TRP A 35 -9.06 -7.47 -11.44
C TRP A 35 -9.35 -6.78 -10.08
N PRO A 36 -10.30 -7.23 -9.26
CA PRO A 36 -10.51 -6.68 -7.93
C PRO A 36 -9.28 -6.76 -7.01
N ILE A 37 -8.46 -7.82 -7.16
CA ILE A 37 -7.22 -7.96 -6.38
C ILE A 37 -6.19 -6.92 -6.82
N GLU A 38 -6.02 -6.73 -8.13
CA GLU A 38 -5.12 -5.71 -8.68
C GLU A 38 -5.54 -4.31 -8.24
N SER A 39 -6.85 -4.00 -8.30
CA SER A 39 -7.40 -2.73 -7.83
C SER A 39 -7.19 -2.52 -6.32
N CYS A 40 -7.33 -3.56 -5.51
CA CYS A 40 -7.07 -3.50 -4.07
C CYS A 40 -5.60 -3.12 -3.77
N PHE A 41 -4.64 -3.71 -4.48
CA PHE A 41 -3.23 -3.34 -4.34
C PHE A 41 -2.92 -1.93 -4.86
N GLU A 42 -3.56 -1.52 -5.95
CA GLU A 42 -3.41 -0.18 -6.50
C GLU A 42 -3.92 0.87 -5.51
N GLU A 43 -5.14 0.71 -4.99
CA GLU A 43 -5.72 1.55 -3.96
C GLU A 43 -4.85 1.58 -2.68
N GLY A 44 -4.35 0.42 -2.25
CA GLY A 44 -3.43 0.31 -1.10
C GLY A 44 -2.15 1.12 -1.29
N LYS A 45 -1.58 1.12 -2.48
CA LYS A 45 -0.36 1.87 -2.81
C LYS A 45 -0.63 3.37 -2.95
N GLN A 46 -1.71 3.75 -3.61
CA GLN A 46 -2.00 5.16 -3.92
C GLN A 46 -2.54 5.91 -2.71
N GLU A 47 -3.41 5.29 -1.91
CA GLU A 47 -4.20 5.97 -0.89
C GLU A 47 -3.76 5.67 0.55
N LEU A 48 -3.13 4.52 0.79
CA LEU A 48 -2.89 3.99 2.13
C LEU A 48 -1.42 3.77 2.47
N GLY A 49 -0.52 4.19 1.58
CA GLY A 49 0.91 4.12 1.84
C GLY A 49 1.48 2.69 1.85
N MET A 50 0.85 1.73 1.16
CA MET A 50 1.39 0.37 1.05
C MET A 50 2.80 0.34 0.44
N GLY A 51 3.11 1.30 -0.44
CA GLY A 51 4.41 1.47 -1.07
C GLY A 51 5.42 2.28 -0.25
N ASP A 52 5.01 2.93 0.84
CA ASP A 52 5.82 3.89 1.60
C ASP A 52 6.66 3.24 2.70
N TYR A 53 6.73 1.91 2.69
CA TYR A 53 7.50 1.16 3.68
C TYR A 53 9.01 1.37 3.50
N GLN A 54 9.68 1.91 4.52
CA GLN A 54 11.11 2.23 4.50
C GLN A 54 11.95 1.38 5.49
N LEU A 55 11.32 0.60 6.36
CA LEU A 55 12.01 -0.19 7.37
C LEU A 55 12.45 -1.55 6.79
N ARG A 56 13.62 -2.03 7.21
CA ARG A 56 14.17 -3.32 6.74
C ARG A 56 13.84 -4.50 7.64
N SER A 57 13.12 -4.27 8.76
CA SER A 57 12.80 -5.35 9.69
C SER A 57 11.56 -6.12 9.23
N TYR A 58 11.63 -7.45 9.31
CA TYR A 58 10.50 -8.32 9.00
C TYR A 58 9.25 -8.00 9.84
N LEU A 59 9.43 -7.82 11.15
CA LEU A 59 8.34 -7.47 12.06
C LEU A 59 7.71 -6.11 11.70
N GLY A 60 8.55 -5.10 11.41
CA GLY A 60 8.07 -3.79 10.99
C GLY A 60 7.26 -3.84 9.69
N TRP A 61 7.71 -4.66 8.73
CA TRP A 61 6.97 -4.89 7.48
C TRP A 61 5.59 -5.50 7.75
N HIS A 62 5.50 -6.52 8.58
CA HIS A 62 4.22 -7.13 8.94
C HIS A 62 3.28 -6.15 9.63
N HIS A 63 3.78 -5.34 10.58
CA HIS A 63 2.97 -4.32 11.24
C HIS A 63 2.44 -3.30 10.24
N HIS A 64 3.32 -2.79 9.36
CA HIS A 64 2.92 -1.82 8.33
C HIS A 64 1.84 -2.39 7.40
N MET A 65 2.07 -3.59 6.84
CA MET A 65 1.11 -4.22 5.93
C MET A 65 -0.22 -4.54 6.62
N THR A 66 -0.20 -4.99 7.87
CA THR A 66 -1.41 -5.24 8.65
C THR A 66 -2.22 -3.95 8.83
N LEU A 67 -1.56 -2.83 9.18
CA LEU A 67 -2.24 -1.54 9.33
C LEU A 67 -2.82 -1.04 8.01
N VAL A 68 -2.10 -1.20 6.89
CA VAL A 68 -2.60 -0.84 5.56
C VAL A 68 -3.84 -1.67 5.20
N ILE A 69 -3.81 -2.99 5.43
CA ILE A 69 -4.95 -3.87 5.14
C ILE A 69 -6.15 -3.50 6.02
N LEU A 70 -5.94 -3.22 7.30
CA LEU A 70 -7.01 -2.78 8.21
C LEU A 70 -7.61 -1.45 7.78
N ALA A 71 -6.78 -0.48 7.39
CA ALA A 71 -7.22 0.81 6.87
C ALA A 71 -8.04 0.65 5.58
N HIS A 72 -7.59 -0.19 4.66
CA HIS A 72 -8.32 -0.51 3.43
C HIS A 72 -9.69 -1.13 3.73
N PHE A 73 -9.73 -2.13 4.61
CA PHE A 73 -10.96 -2.76 5.04
C PHE A 73 -11.94 -1.77 5.68
N PHE A 74 -11.43 -0.88 6.54
CA PHE A 74 -12.24 0.17 7.16
C PHE A 74 -12.84 1.12 6.11
N LEU A 75 -12.06 1.57 5.13
CA LEU A 75 -12.54 2.45 4.06
C LEU A 75 -13.58 1.77 3.18
N VAL A 76 -13.38 0.51 2.83
CA VAL A 76 -14.36 -0.26 2.07
C VAL A 76 -15.66 -0.38 2.86
N ARG A 77 -15.60 -0.68 4.16
CA ARG A 77 -16.78 -0.71 5.03
C ARG A 77 -17.47 0.63 5.14
N LEU A 78 -16.71 1.72 5.26
CA LEU A 78 -17.27 3.08 5.28
C LEU A 78 -18.01 3.38 3.98
N LYS A 79 -17.40 3.05 2.83
CA LYS A 79 -18.02 3.19 1.51
C LYS A 79 -19.32 2.38 1.39
N LEU A 80 -19.33 1.13 1.88
CA LEU A 80 -20.53 0.29 1.87
C LEU A 80 -21.63 0.84 2.78
N ASN A 81 -21.29 1.35 3.95
CA ASN A 81 -22.24 1.95 4.89
C ASN A 81 -22.85 3.27 4.36
N LEU A 82 -22.11 3.97 3.51
CA LEU A 82 -22.57 5.23 2.89
C LEU A 82 -23.24 5.02 1.53
N LYS A 83 -23.35 3.78 1.04
CA LYS A 83 -23.84 3.46 -0.29
C LYS A 83 -25.21 4.08 -0.61
N ASP A 84 -26.12 4.10 0.36
CA ASP A 84 -27.47 4.65 0.16
C ASP A 84 -27.46 6.19 0.05
N LYS A 85 -26.51 6.85 0.72
CA LYS A 85 -26.36 8.32 0.73
C LYS A 85 -25.41 8.82 -0.37
N ALA A 86 -24.41 8.03 -0.71
CA ALA A 86 -23.38 8.37 -1.68
C ALA A 86 -23.01 7.13 -2.53
N PRO A 87 -23.87 6.69 -3.45
CA PRO A 87 -23.70 5.45 -4.23
C PRO A 87 -22.45 5.46 -5.12
N MET A 88 -21.99 6.65 -5.52
CA MET A 88 -20.83 6.84 -6.39
C MET A 88 -19.53 7.20 -5.61
N LEU A 89 -19.53 7.04 -4.28
CA LEU A 89 -18.37 7.35 -3.45
C LEU A 89 -17.18 6.46 -3.84
N THR A 90 -16.09 7.08 -4.26
CA THR A 90 -14.82 6.39 -4.55
C THR A 90 -13.97 6.25 -3.28
N LEU A 91 -12.97 5.36 -3.30
CA LEU A 91 -12.07 5.18 -2.15
C LEU A 91 -11.23 6.44 -1.85
N PRO A 92 -10.63 7.12 -2.85
CA PRO A 92 -9.96 8.41 -2.62
C PRO A 92 -10.87 9.47 -1.97
N GLN A 93 -12.12 9.56 -2.40
CA GLN A 93 -13.10 10.47 -1.79
C GLN A 93 -13.42 10.10 -0.34
N ALA A 94 -13.49 8.80 -0.02
CA ALA A 94 -13.65 8.34 1.35
C ALA A 94 -12.44 8.71 2.23
N VAL A 95 -11.23 8.64 1.70
CA VAL A 95 -10.00 9.12 2.37
C VAL A 95 -10.07 10.63 2.65
N LEU A 96 -10.49 11.43 1.67
CA LEU A 96 -10.66 12.88 1.85
C LEU A 96 -11.72 13.20 2.91
N LEU A 97 -12.85 12.49 2.89
CA LEU A 97 -13.91 12.63 3.88
C LEU A 97 -13.40 12.35 5.31
N LEU A 98 -12.63 11.27 5.47
CA LEU A 98 -12.01 10.95 6.77
C LEU A 98 -11.00 12.01 7.19
N LYS A 99 -10.11 12.42 6.31
CA LYS A 99 -9.13 13.48 6.61
C LYS A 99 -9.80 14.77 7.05
N ALA A 100 -10.93 15.14 6.45
CA ALA A 100 -11.70 16.31 6.83
C ALA A 100 -12.45 16.14 8.17
N SER A 101 -12.85 14.90 8.49
CA SER A 101 -13.61 14.59 9.72
C SER A 101 -12.74 14.35 10.93
N LEU A 102 -11.48 13.95 10.74
CA LEU A 102 -10.55 13.69 11.83
C LEU A 102 -10.01 15.02 12.40
N PRO A 103 -9.81 15.08 13.74
CA PRO A 103 -9.17 16.23 14.36
C PRO A 103 -7.80 16.47 13.72
N GLN A 104 -7.61 17.65 13.12
CA GLN A 104 -6.29 18.03 12.61
C GLN A 104 -5.36 18.31 13.79
N PRO A 105 -4.13 17.77 13.81
CA PRO A 105 -3.17 18.11 14.85
C PRO A 105 -2.89 19.61 14.78
N LYS A 106 -3.07 20.28 15.92
CA LYS A 106 -2.68 21.70 16.02
C LYS A 106 -1.18 21.80 15.81
N PHE A 107 -0.77 22.77 15.02
CA PHE A 107 0.65 23.08 14.84
C PHE A 107 1.22 23.52 16.20
N ASP A 108 2.23 22.81 16.65
CA ASP A 108 2.98 23.09 17.87
C ASP A 108 4.46 23.24 17.48
N LEU A 109 4.96 24.46 17.56
CA LEU A 109 6.33 24.80 17.17
C LEU A 109 7.36 24.02 18.02
N ASP A 110 7.16 23.96 19.33
CA ASP A 110 8.08 23.27 20.24
C ASP A 110 8.15 21.77 19.94
N LYS A 111 7.00 21.15 19.67
CA LYS A 111 6.93 19.76 19.27
C LYS A 111 7.62 19.52 17.92
N THR A 112 7.44 20.44 16.98
CA THR A 112 8.07 20.35 15.66
C THR A 112 9.59 20.45 15.78
N VAL A 113 10.10 21.41 16.57
CA VAL A 113 11.54 21.55 16.82
C VAL A 113 12.12 20.32 17.48
N ARG A 114 11.44 19.72 18.48
CA ARG A 114 11.88 18.45 19.10
C ARG A 114 11.99 17.32 18.08
N ILE A 115 10.99 17.20 17.19
CA ILE A 115 11.01 16.17 16.14
C ILE A 115 12.19 16.40 15.18
N VAL A 116 12.41 17.64 14.74
CA VAL A 116 13.54 17.98 13.87
C VAL A 116 14.87 17.65 14.55
N ASN A 117 15.07 18.07 15.80
CA ASN A 117 16.28 17.79 16.56
C ASN A 117 16.52 16.28 16.72
N TYR A 118 15.48 15.51 17.04
CA TYR A 118 15.57 14.06 17.12
C TYR A 118 16.07 13.43 15.81
N TYR A 119 15.57 13.87 14.66
CA TYR A 119 16.05 13.36 13.37
C TYR A 119 17.47 13.82 13.05
N GLN A 120 17.83 15.07 13.39
CA GLN A 120 19.19 15.58 13.21
C GLN A 120 20.22 14.77 14.02
N GLU A 121 19.94 14.50 15.29
CA GLU A 121 20.79 13.64 16.14
C GLU A 121 20.98 12.23 15.55
N ARG A 122 19.91 11.63 15.06
CA ARG A 122 19.98 10.32 14.40
C ARG A 122 20.80 10.35 13.11
N HIS A 123 20.64 11.38 12.28
CA HIS A 123 21.42 11.55 11.07
C HIS A 123 22.92 11.75 11.40
N GLU A 124 23.24 12.54 12.42
CA GLU A 124 24.62 12.73 12.84
C GLU A 124 25.23 11.44 13.36
N ALA A 125 24.54 10.69 14.20
CA ALA A 125 24.98 9.37 14.66
C ALA A 125 25.25 8.39 13.50
N ALA A 126 24.35 8.38 12.50
CA ALA A 126 24.53 7.57 11.28
C ALA A 126 25.78 8.01 10.48
N ARG A 127 25.98 9.33 10.28
CA ARG A 127 27.17 9.87 9.61
C ARG A 127 28.45 9.47 10.33
N GLN A 128 28.50 9.60 11.65
CA GLN A 128 29.65 9.21 12.45
C GLN A 128 29.94 7.71 12.34
N SER A 129 28.91 6.86 12.38
CA SER A 129 29.05 5.41 12.19
C SER A 129 29.61 5.08 10.81
N HIS A 130 29.09 5.68 9.74
CA HIS A 130 29.61 5.49 8.39
C HIS A 130 31.04 5.99 8.22
N ARG A 131 31.38 7.13 8.84
CA ARG A 131 32.75 7.67 8.84
C ARG A 131 33.72 6.72 9.52
N LYS A 132 33.35 6.20 10.71
CA LYS A 132 34.19 5.20 11.44
C LYS A 132 34.43 3.95 10.60
N LYS A 133 33.39 3.41 9.96
CA LYS A 133 33.54 2.24 9.08
C LYS A 133 34.46 2.52 7.89
N ARG A 134 34.32 3.69 7.25
CA ARG A 134 35.19 4.07 6.12
C ARG A 134 36.64 4.20 6.56
N LEU A 135 36.93 4.82 7.72
CA LEU A 135 38.28 4.95 8.24
C LEU A 135 38.89 3.60 8.59
N ALA A 136 38.14 2.68 9.20
CA ALA A 136 38.60 1.32 9.48
C ALA A 136 38.96 0.57 8.19
N GLN A 137 38.15 0.63 7.16
CA GLN A 137 38.42 0.03 5.85
C GLN A 137 39.70 0.61 5.19
N LEU A 138 39.92 1.92 5.29
CA LEU A 138 41.11 2.55 4.75
C LEU A 138 42.37 2.15 5.53
N GLY A 139 42.27 1.94 6.84
CA GLY A 139 43.40 1.41 7.66
C GLY A 139 43.81 -0.02 7.26
N GLU A 140 42.83 -0.89 6.94
CA GLU A 140 43.10 -2.26 6.47
C GLU A 140 43.77 -2.34 5.10
N TRP A 141 43.74 -1.26 4.28
CA TRP A 141 44.40 -1.21 2.97
C TRP A 141 45.83 -0.64 3.04
N LEU A 142 46.26 -0.13 4.20
CA LEU A 142 47.56 0.49 4.40
C LEU A 142 48.54 -0.40 5.19
N GLU A 143 48.12 -1.59 5.64
CA GLU A 143 48.92 -2.67 6.19
C GLU A 143 49.18 -3.77 5.13
#